data_e6d476ce74575b4304c07cec50646530
#
_entry.id   e6d476ce74575b4304c07cec50646530
#
_cell.length_a   1.000
_cell.length_b   1.000
_cell.length_c   1.000
_cell.angle_alpha   90.00
_cell.angle_beta   90.00
_cell.angle_gamma   90.00
#
_symmetry.space_group_name_H-M   'P 1'
#
loop_
_entity.id
_entity.type
_entity.pdbx_description
1 polymer ?
#
loop_
_entity_poly.entity_id
_entity_poly.type
_entity_poly.pdbx_seq_one_letter_code
_entity_poly.pdbx_strand_id
1 'polypeptide(L)' 'MSEQIDQFFAPDGTLISIPVKAAKKIAVLKEIAKKLSPDTKYPEKELNAVIATYHPDTAAIRRHMIENCKVVSIFKRLIS' A
#
# COMPACT_ATOMS: atom_id res chain seq x y z
N MET A 1 15.68 -4.45 -12.44
CA MET A 1 15.43 -5.29 -11.26
C MET A 1 14.45 -4.62 -10.34
N SER A 2 13.57 -5.42 -9.77
CA SER A 2 12.61 -4.88 -8.81
C SER A 2 13.29 -4.59 -7.48
N GLU A 3 12.74 -3.63 -6.74
CA GLU A 3 13.20 -3.33 -5.40
C GLU A 3 12.99 -4.55 -4.50
N GLN A 4 13.95 -4.80 -3.62
CA GLN A 4 13.84 -5.88 -2.65
C GLN A 4 13.02 -5.40 -1.46
N ILE A 5 11.79 -5.87 -1.39
CA ILE A 5 10.88 -5.48 -0.33
C ILE A 5 10.48 -6.64 0.57
N ASP A 6 10.99 -7.83 0.30
CA ASP A 6 10.65 -9.03 1.07
C ASP A 6 10.99 -8.87 2.54
N GLN A 7 12.05 -8.13 2.85
CA GLN A 7 12.46 -7.89 4.23
C GLN A 7 11.45 -7.08 5.04
N PHE A 8 10.53 -6.39 4.36
CA PHE A 8 9.51 -5.60 5.03
C PHE A 8 8.22 -6.38 5.27
N PHE A 9 8.14 -7.60 4.77
CA PHE A 9 6.96 -8.46 4.92
C PHE A 9 7.30 -9.68 5.76
N ALA A 10 6.34 -10.07 6.63
CA ALA A 10 6.45 -11.30 7.39
C ALA A 10 6.11 -12.50 6.51
N PRO A 11 6.46 -13.73 6.95
CA PRO A 11 6.11 -14.93 6.19
C PRO A 11 4.62 -15.08 5.92
N ASP A 12 3.77 -14.53 6.78
CA ASP A 12 2.32 -14.58 6.60
C ASP A 12 1.78 -13.51 5.65
N GLY A 13 2.67 -12.67 5.09
CA GLY A 13 2.29 -11.62 4.15
C GLY A 13 2.02 -10.26 4.76
N THR A 14 2.07 -10.15 6.09
CA THR A 14 1.85 -8.86 6.74
C THR A 14 3.08 -7.97 6.64
N LEU A 15 2.86 -6.66 6.67
CA LEU A 15 3.94 -5.68 6.60
C LEU A 15 4.55 -5.49 7.98
N ILE A 16 5.84 -5.74 8.11
CA ILE A 16 6.56 -5.61 9.38
C ILE A 16 6.83 -4.14 9.68
N SER A 17 7.27 -3.39 8.67
CA SER A 17 7.59 -1.98 8.85
C SER A 17 7.45 -1.24 7.53
N ILE A 18 7.25 0.08 7.62
CA ILE A 18 7.16 0.93 6.44
C ILE A 18 8.56 1.48 6.13
N PRO A 19 9.09 1.26 4.92
CA PRO A 19 10.42 1.77 4.56
C PRO A 19 10.49 3.29 4.63
N VAL A 20 11.63 3.81 5.06
CA VAL A 20 11.86 5.25 5.10
C VAL A 20 12.15 5.80 3.71
N LYS A 21 12.90 5.06 2.90
CA LYS A 21 13.24 5.50 1.55
C LYS A 21 12.02 5.50 0.63
N ALA A 22 11.87 6.58 -0.12
CA ALA A 22 10.70 6.77 -0.98
C ALA A 22 10.54 5.64 -2.01
N ALA A 23 11.62 5.24 -2.65
CA ALA A 23 11.56 4.18 -3.67
C ALA A 23 11.04 2.87 -3.10
N LYS A 24 11.54 2.46 -1.94
CA LYS A 24 11.10 1.23 -1.29
C LYS A 24 9.69 1.37 -0.72
N LYS A 25 9.36 2.54 -0.20
CA LYS A 25 8.02 2.80 0.31
C LYS A 25 6.99 2.66 -0.82
N ILE A 26 7.27 3.24 -1.98
CA ILE A 26 6.39 3.14 -3.14
C ILE A 26 6.26 1.68 -3.57
N ALA A 27 7.36 0.93 -3.59
CA ALA A 27 7.33 -0.48 -3.98
C ALA A 27 6.44 -1.30 -3.03
N VAL A 28 6.53 -1.06 -1.72
CA VAL A 28 5.70 -1.72 -0.73
C VAL A 28 4.23 -1.37 -0.94
N LEU A 29 3.93 -0.09 -1.15
CA LEU A 29 2.56 0.35 -1.37
C LEU A 29 1.97 -0.25 -2.65
N LYS A 30 2.77 -0.37 -3.71
CA LYS A 30 2.34 -1.03 -4.94
C LYS A 30 2.02 -2.50 -4.70
N GLU A 31 2.81 -3.17 -3.86
CA GLU A 31 2.57 -4.57 -3.54
C GLU A 31 1.24 -4.76 -2.83
N ILE A 32 0.92 -3.85 -1.91
CA ILE A 32 -0.39 -3.85 -1.25
C ILE A 32 -1.50 -3.59 -2.27
N ALA A 33 -1.30 -2.62 -3.16
CA ALA A 33 -2.28 -2.24 -4.16
C ALA A 33 -2.57 -3.36 -5.17
N LYS A 34 -1.64 -4.28 -5.38
CA LYS A 34 -1.86 -5.43 -6.27
C LYS A 34 -3.02 -6.30 -5.84
N LYS A 35 -3.33 -6.30 -4.55
CA LYS A 35 -4.47 -7.08 -4.02
C LYS A 35 -5.80 -6.43 -4.31
N LEU A 36 -5.78 -5.19 -4.78
CA LEU A 36 -6.97 -4.42 -5.10
C LEU A 36 -7.13 -4.32 -6.60
N SER A 37 -8.37 -4.38 -7.08
CA SER A 37 -8.64 -4.22 -8.50
C SER A 37 -8.53 -2.75 -8.90
N PRO A 38 -7.71 -2.39 -9.91
CA PRO A 38 -7.52 -0.99 -10.28
C PRO A 38 -8.77 -0.35 -10.90
N ASP A 39 -9.69 -1.16 -11.42
CA ASP A 39 -10.90 -0.66 -12.05
C ASP A 39 -12.09 -0.58 -11.10
N THR A 40 -11.89 -0.98 -9.87
CA THR A 40 -12.96 -1.02 -8.87
C THR A 40 -12.76 0.08 -7.85
N LYS A 41 -13.83 0.83 -7.58
CA LYS A 41 -13.81 1.79 -6.47
C LYS A 41 -14.12 1.06 -5.18
N TYR A 42 -13.31 1.30 -4.17
CA TYR A 42 -13.48 0.68 -2.88
C TYR A 42 -14.01 1.70 -1.87
N PRO A 43 -15.11 1.37 -1.16
CA PRO A 43 -15.50 2.19 -0.02
C PRO A 43 -14.38 2.25 1.01
N GLU A 44 -14.34 3.32 1.76
CA GLU A 44 -13.28 3.51 2.75
C GLU A 44 -13.16 2.32 3.70
N LYS A 45 -14.30 1.76 4.12
CA LYS A 45 -14.28 0.61 5.03
C LYS A 45 -13.62 -0.61 4.40
N GLU A 46 -13.91 -0.89 3.14
CA GLU A 46 -13.31 -2.03 2.44
C GLU A 46 -11.82 -1.82 2.22
N LEU A 47 -11.44 -0.61 1.83
CA LEU A 47 -10.04 -0.28 1.62
C LEU A 47 -9.27 -0.42 2.94
N ASN A 48 -9.81 0.09 4.03
CA ASN A 48 -9.20 -0.03 5.34
C ASN A 48 -9.09 -1.49 5.77
N ALA A 49 -10.09 -2.31 5.48
CA ALA A 49 -10.05 -3.72 5.83
C ALA A 49 -8.92 -4.45 5.09
N VAL A 50 -8.73 -4.16 3.81
CA VAL A 50 -7.63 -4.75 3.04
C VAL A 50 -6.29 -4.29 3.59
N ILE A 51 -6.13 -3.00 3.84
CA ILE A 51 -4.88 -2.46 4.37
C ILE A 51 -4.59 -3.05 5.75
N ALA A 52 -5.62 -3.23 6.58
CA ALA A 52 -5.48 -3.78 7.92
C ALA A 52 -4.94 -5.21 7.93
N THR A 53 -5.15 -5.97 6.84
CA THR A 53 -4.57 -7.31 6.72
C THR A 53 -3.05 -7.26 6.60
N TYR A 54 -2.50 -6.12 6.19
CA TYR A 54 -1.06 -5.93 6.04
C TYR A 54 -0.45 -5.19 7.22
N HIS A 55 -1.14 -4.17 7.72
CA HIS A 55 -0.58 -3.31 8.76
C HIS A 55 -1.71 -2.71 9.61
N PRO A 56 -1.56 -2.71 10.95
CA PRO A 56 -2.62 -2.20 11.82
C PRO A 56 -2.85 -0.69 11.69
N ASP A 57 -1.83 0.07 11.29
CA ASP A 57 -1.97 1.51 11.12
C ASP A 57 -2.42 1.83 9.69
N THR A 58 -3.71 1.62 9.43
CA THR A 58 -4.28 1.86 8.11
C THR A 58 -4.21 3.34 7.71
N ALA A 59 -4.32 4.24 8.69
CA ALA A 59 -4.25 5.67 8.42
C ALA A 59 -2.89 6.08 7.87
N ALA A 60 -1.81 5.51 8.41
CA ALA A 60 -0.47 5.81 7.93
C ALA A 60 -0.28 5.32 6.49
N ILE A 61 -0.73 4.10 6.19
CA ILE A 61 -0.64 3.53 4.84
C ILE A 61 -1.42 4.39 3.85
N ARG A 62 -2.65 4.78 4.19
CA ARG A 62 -3.46 5.62 3.31
C ARG A 62 -2.82 6.98 3.08
N ARG A 63 -2.23 7.56 4.11
CA ARG A 63 -1.52 8.83 3.98
C ARG A 63 -0.36 8.72 2.99
N HIS A 64 0.42 7.64 3.09
CA HIS A 64 1.52 7.42 2.15
C HIS A 64 1.02 7.26 0.72
N MET A 65 -0.12 6.58 0.52
CA MET A 65 -0.73 6.46 -0.79
C MET A 65 -1.15 7.82 -1.34
N ILE A 66 -1.75 8.66 -0.50
CA ILE A 66 -2.14 10.02 -0.90
C ILE A 66 -0.92 10.85 -1.30
N GLU A 67 0.13 10.80 -0.50
CA GLU A 67 1.36 11.55 -0.77
C GLU A 67 2.03 11.13 -2.08
N ASN A 68 1.85 9.88 -2.48
CA ASN A 68 2.49 9.32 -3.66
C ASN A 68 1.54 9.11 -4.85
N CYS A 69 0.32 9.63 -4.79
CA CYS A 69 -0.67 9.42 -5.84
C CYS A 69 -0.29 10.08 -7.17
N LYS A 70 0.59 11.08 -7.16
CA LYS A 70 1.09 11.69 -8.38
C LYS A 70 2.11 10.81 -9.09
N VAL A 71 2.84 10.01 -8.33
CA VAL A 71 3.85 9.09 -8.85
C VAL A 71 3.19 7.77 -9.26
N VAL A 72 2.24 7.30 -8.46
CA VAL A 72 1.54 6.05 -8.70
C VAL A 72 0.05 6.36 -8.87
N SER A 73 -0.40 6.48 -10.10
CA SER A 73 -1.76 6.93 -10.41
C SER A 73 -2.85 6.03 -9.86
N ILE A 74 -2.58 4.73 -9.69
CA ILE A 74 -3.55 3.79 -9.13
C ILE A 74 -3.97 4.19 -7.71
N PHE A 75 -3.07 4.82 -6.95
CA PHE A 75 -3.39 5.25 -5.60
C PHE A 75 -4.50 6.28 -5.59
N LYS A 76 -4.52 7.17 -6.57
CA LYS A 76 -5.56 8.19 -6.68
C LYS A 76 -6.94 7.54 -6.87
N ARG A 77 -7.01 6.47 -7.65
CA ARG A 77 -8.27 5.75 -7.87
C ARG A 77 -8.75 5.03 -6.63
N LEU A 78 -7.81 4.46 -5.86
CA LEU A 78 -8.15 3.67 -4.69
C LEU A 78 -8.64 4.52 -3.52
N ILE A 79 -8.16 5.75 -3.42
CA ILE A 79 -8.40 6.60 -2.25
C ILE A 79 -9.26 7.84 -2.53
N SER A 80 -9.66 8.03 -3.77
CA SER A 80 -10.46 9.21 -4.15
C SER A 80 -11.96 9.01 -3.91
#